data_5878a83d34bb68e0f1860ffb40c9c932
#
_entry.id   5878a83d34bb68e0f1860ffb40c9c932
#
_cell.length_a   1.000
_cell.length_b   1.000
_cell.length_c   1.000
_cell.angle_alpha   90.00
_cell.angle_beta   90.00
_cell.angle_gamma   90.00
#
_symmetry.space_group_name_H-M   'P 1'
#
loop_
_entity.id
_entity.type
_entity.pdbx_description
1 polymer ?
#
loop_
_entity_poly.entity_id
_entity_poly.type
_entity_poly.pdbx_seq_one_letter_code
_entity_poly.pdbx_strand_id
1 'polypeptide(L)'
;MNEFVFISDFDGTITKKDFYWILLDDYIGQKGIDYYKEWKKTKKIGTEFLNKVFTWHTFTDEERRQALNKVDIDEKLPDVIEEVKKQGGDFVILSAGFRYYIDYVLKQDGLDKIPVYTNEGSFKDNTFVMEPDKNSPYYSEIYGIDKEKVALEHRKKYKKVYFAGDSEPDYKAAICADVIFAKDELARLLDESGRTYIKYSSFEDILNYLKAEK
;
A
#
# COMPACT_ATOMS: atom_id res chain seq x y z
N MET A 1 26.30 4.24 1.59
CA MET A 1 25.06 3.93 2.37
C MET A 1 24.20 5.16 2.23
N ASN A 2 23.00 5.02 1.69
CA ASN A 2 22.09 6.16 1.54
C ASN A 2 21.66 6.66 2.93
N GLU A 3 21.40 7.97 3.05
CA GLU A 3 21.16 8.60 4.34
C GLU A 3 19.81 8.17 4.94
N PHE A 4 18.79 8.01 4.09
CA PHE A 4 17.47 7.64 4.53
C PHE A 4 16.70 6.79 3.49
N VAL A 5 15.63 6.16 3.95
CA VAL A 5 14.63 5.51 3.10
C VAL A 5 13.24 6.10 3.34
N PHE A 6 12.52 6.34 2.27
CA PHE A 6 11.10 6.67 2.30
C PHE A 6 10.30 5.42 1.92
N ILE A 7 9.57 4.86 2.86
CA ILE A 7 8.70 3.70 2.67
C ILE A 7 7.27 4.21 2.54
N SER A 8 6.61 3.89 1.44
CA SER A 8 5.21 4.25 1.23
C SER A 8 4.35 3.01 1.08
N ASP A 9 3.21 2.97 1.74
CA ASP A 9 2.12 2.10 1.35
C ASP A 9 1.61 2.47 -0.05
N PHE A 10 0.83 1.58 -0.69
CA PHE A 10 0.33 1.77 -2.05
C PHE A 10 -1.17 2.10 -2.08
N ASP A 11 -2.00 1.15 -1.66
CA ASP A 11 -3.46 1.29 -1.72
C ASP A 11 -3.98 2.28 -0.68
N GLY A 12 -4.76 3.28 -1.13
CA GLY A 12 -5.23 4.35 -0.23
C GLY A 12 -4.17 5.38 0.15
N THR A 13 -2.89 5.11 -0.10
CA THR A 13 -1.75 6.00 0.17
C THR A 13 -1.21 6.63 -1.11
N ILE A 14 -0.53 5.86 -1.96
CA ILE A 14 -0.10 6.27 -3.31
C ILE A 14 -1.31 6.41 -4.23
N THR A 15 -2.26 5.47 -4.12
CA THR A 15 -3.51 5.52 -4.89
C THR A 15 -4.60 6.23 -4.11
N LYS A 16 -5.55 6.85 -4.82
CA LYS A 16 -6.70 7.52 -4.22
C LYS A 16 -7.72 6.54 -3.62
N LYS A 17 -7.68 5.28 -4.05
CA LYS A 17 -8.62 4.23 -3.63
C LYS A 17 -7.95 2.87 -3.70
N ASP A 18 -8.24 2.01 -2.75
CA ASP A 18 -7.75 0.63 -2.75
C ASP A 18 -8.29 -0.15 -3.95
N PHE A 19 -7.46 -0.99 -4.53
CA PHE A 19 -7.86 -1.82 -5.67
C PHE A 19 -9.07 -2.71 -5.35
N TYR A 20 -9.12 -3.32 -4.18
CA TYR A 20 -10.26 -4.17 -3.80
C TYR A 20 -11.57 -3.37 -3.69
N TRP A 21 -11.53 -2.09 -3.29
CA TRP A 21 -12.71 -1.23 -3.30
C TRP A 21 -13.21 -0.92 -4.70
N ILE A 22 -12.30 -0.79 -5.69
CA ILE A 22 -12.69 -0.68 -7.10
C ILE A 22 -13.47 -1.93 -7.52
N LEU A 23 -12.98 -3.12 -7.15
CA LEU A 23 -13.66 -4.37 -7.49
C LEU A 23 -15.00 -4.52 -6.76
N LEU A 24 -15.07 -4.15 -5.48
CA LEU A 24 -16.32 -4.22 -4.72
C LEU A 24 -17.39 -3.29 -5.29
N ASP A 25 -17.04 -2.04 -5.58
CA ASP A 25 -18.02 -1.03 -6.00
C ASP A 25 -18.50 -1.28 -7.43
N ASP A 26 -17.61 -1.63 -8.35
CA ASP A 26 -17.93 -1.61 -9.78
C ASP A 26 -18.33 -2.98 -10.35
N TYR A 27 -17.92 -4.08 -9.71
CA TYR A 27 -18.10 -5.43 -10.27
C TYR A 27 -18.84 -6.40 -9.33
N ILE A 28 -18.52 -6.38 -8.03
CA ILE A 28 -19.10 -7.32 -7.06
C ILE A 28 -20.42 -6.78 -6.48
N GLY A 29 -20.46 -5.47 -6.26
CA GLY A 29 -21.65 -4.74 -5.83
C GLY A 29 -22.00 -4.93 -4.35
N GLN A 30 -23.23 -4.61 -3.99
CA GLN A 30 -23.71 -4.49 -2.63
C GLN A 30 -23.42 -5.73 -1.75
N LYS A 31 -23.51 -6.93 -2.30
CA LYS A 31 -23.21 -8.18 -1.56
C LYS A 31 -21.77 -8.22 -1.02
N GLY A 32 -20.81 -7.67 -1.78
CA GLY A 32 -19.41 -7.59 -1.37
C GLY A 32 -19.21 -6.55 -0.27
N ILE A 33 -19.88 -5.40 -0.41
CA ILE A 33 -19.86 -4.32 0.58
C ILE A 33 -20.46 -4.79 1.92
N ASP A 34 -21.59 -5.49 1.87
CA ASP A 34 -22.24 -6.02 3.07
C ASP A 34 -21.37 -7.08 3.75
N TYR A 35 -20.72 -7.94 2.96
CA TYR A 35 -19.80 -8.94 3.47
C TYR A 35 -18.54 -8.28 4.10
N TYR A 36 -18.00 -7.23 3.50
CA TYR A 36 -16.92 -6.44 4.08
C TYR A 36 -17.30 -5.88 5.45
N LYS A 37 -18.48 -5.25 5.57
CA LYS A 37 -18.96 -4.68 6.83
C LYS A 37 -19.11 -5.74 7.92
N GLU A 38 -19.64 -6.91 7.57
CA GLU A 38 -19.81 -8.02 8.51
C GLU A 38 -18.48 -8.64 8.92
N TRP A 39 -17.58 -8.86 7.95
CA TRP A 39 -16.26 -9.39 8.20
C TRP A 39 -15.42 -8.50 9.12
N LYS A 40 -15.43 -7.19 8.85
CA LYS A 40 -14.65 -6.20 9.63
C LYS A 40 -15.06 -6.11 11.10
N LYS A 41 -16.24 -6.59 11.49
CA LYS A 41 -16.67 -6.62 12.90
C LYS A 41 -15.84 -7.58 13.76
N THR A 42 -15.33 -8.65 13.19
CA THR A 42 -14.70 -9.76 13.92
C THR A 42 -13.33 -10.14 13.40
N LYS A 43 -12.97 -9.76 12.17
CA LYS A 43 -11.75 -10.14 11.49
C LYS A 43 -11.11 -8.95 10.79
N LYS A 44 -9.81 -9.06 10.53
CA LYS A 44 -9.06 -8.09 9.73
C LYS A 44 -9.25 -8.34 8.24
N ILE A 45 -9.19 -7.26 7.46
CA ILE A 45 -9.24 -7.34 5.99
C ILE A 45 -7.85 -7.76 5.51
N GLY A 46 -7.73 -9.02 5.17
CA GLY A 46 -6.47 -9.62 4.71
C GLY A 46 -6.68 -10.58 3.55
N THR A 47 -5.70 -11.43 3.29
CA THR A 47 -5.66 -12.32 2.12
C THR A 47 -6.86 -13.28 2.05
N GLU A 48 -7.34 -13.79 3.19
CA GLU A 48 -8.51 -14.67 3.25
C GLU A 48 -9.77 -13.96 2.74
N PHE A 49 -10.01 -12.73 3.21
CA PHE A 49 -11.14 -11.92 2.76
C PHE A 49 -11.04 -11.60 1.28
N LEU A 50 -9.88 -11.07 0.84
CA LEU A 50 -9.67 -10.62 -0.52
C LEU A 50 -9.82 -11.75 -1.52
N ASN A 51 -9.16 -12.88 -1.30
CA ASN A 51 -9.31 -14.05 -2.17
C ASN A 51 -10.76 -14.59 -2.19
N LYS A 52 -11.49 -14.48 -1.08
CA LYS A 52 -12.90 -14.88 -1.05
C LYS A 52 -13.76 -13.98 -1.92
N VAL A 53 -13.66 -12.66 -1.75
CA VAL A 53 -14.54 -11.74 -2.49
C VAL A 53 -14.21 -11.66 -3.97
N PHE A 54 -12.95 -11.82 -4.36
CA PHE A 54 -12.54 -11.78 -5.76
C PHE A 54 -13.16 -12.89 -6.59
N THR A 55 -13.48 -14.06 -5.99
CA THR A 55 -14.20 -15.15 -6.68
C THR A 55 -15.67 -14.86 -6.93
N TRP A 56 -16.20 -13.75 -6.46
CA TRP A 56 -17.64 -13.44 -6.60
C TRP A 56 -18.00 -12.77 -7.93
N HIS A 57 -17.00 -12.46 -8.74
CA HIS A 57 -17.18 -11.99 -10.10
C HIS A 57 -16.22 -12.73 -11.04
N THR A 58 -16.71 -13.06 -12.24
CA THR A 58 -15.90 -13.64 -13.30
C THR A 58 -15.60 -12.53 -14.31
N PHE A 59 -14.36 -12.07 -14.30
CA PHE A 59 -13.95 -10.91 -15.10
C PHE A 59 -13.66 -11.32 -16.54
N THR A 60 -14.22 -10.58 -17.48
CA THR A 60 -13.74 -10.59 -18.87
C THR A 60 -12.36 -9.90 -18.96
N ASP A 61 -11.64 -10.12 -20.06
CA ASP A 61 -10.38 -9.40 -20.31
C ASP A 61 -10.56 -7.88 -20.37
N GLU A 62 -11.73 -7.42 -20.85
CA GLU A 62 -12.05 -5.99 -20.89
C GLU A 62 -12.30 -5.42 -19.48
N GLU A 63 -13.12 -6.08 -18.69
CA GLU A 63 -13.37 -5.68 -17.28
C GLU A 63 -12.08 -5.68 -16.45
N ARG A 64 -11.21 -6.68 -16.65
CA ARG A 64 -9.89 -6.72 -16.02
C ARG A 64 -9.08 -5.47 -16.35
N ARG A 65 -8.97 -5.10 -17.65
CA ARG A 65 -8.24 -3.90 -18.06
C ARG A 65 -8.88 -2.63 -17.49
N GLN A 66 -10.21 -2.54 -17.53
CA GLN A 66 -10.94 -1.41 -16.97
C GLN A 66 -10.71 -1.26 -15.46
N ALA A 67 -10.73 -2.37 -14.70
CA ALA A 67 -10.46 -2.35 -13.27
C ALA A 67 -9.03 -1.85 -12.96
N LEU A 68 -8.04 -2.35 -13.70
CA LEU A 68 -6.64 -1.93 -13.56
C LEU A 68 -6.44 -0.44 -13.91
N ASN A 69 -7.08 0.05 -14.96
CA ASN A 69 -6.99 1.44 -15.41
C ASN A 69 -7.73 2.44 -14.48
N LYS A 70 -8.55 1.95 -13.55
CA LYS A 70 -9.19 2.79 -12.53
C LYS A 70 -8.32 3.05 -11.29
N VAL A 71 -7.19 2.38 -11.19
CA VAL A 71 -6.23 2.65 -10.11
C VAL A 71 -5.52 3.97 -10.42
N ASP A 72 -5.88 5.00 -9.68
CA ASP A 72 -5.44 6.37 -9.90
C ASP A 72 -4.33 6.73 -8.89
N ILE A 73 -3.12 6.94 -9.38
CA ILE A 73 -1.95 7.33 -8.58
C ILE A 73 -1.99 8.84 -8.30
N ASP A 74 -1.52 9.24 -7.13
CA ASP A 74 -1.31 10.66 -6.82
C ASP A 74 -0.30 11.28 -7.80
N GLU A 75 -0.70 12.37 -8.45
CA GLU A 75 0.08 13.05 -9.50
C GLU A 75 1.42 13.61 -9.01
N LYS A 76 1.58 13.80 -7.68
CA LYS A 76 2.81 14.30 -7.06
C LYS A 76 3.77 13.19 -6.63
N LEU A 77 3.41 11.93 -6.80
CA LEU A 77 4.30 10.81 -6.49
C LEU A 77 5.66 10.89 -7.22
N PRO A 78 5.73 11.18 -8.54
CA PRO A 78 7.01 11.33 -9.23
C PRO A 78 7.88 12.44 -8.63
N ASP A 79 7.28 13.58 -8.28
CA ASP A 79 7.99 14.72 -7.70
C ASP A 79 8.57 14.37 -6.31
N VAL A 80 7.82 13.61 -5.49
CA VAL A 80 8.31 13.13 -4.18
C VAL A 80 9.47 12.16 -4.36
N ILE A 81 9.37 11.21 -5.30
CA ILE A 81 10.45 10.26 -5.59
C ILE A 81 11.72 10.99 -6.03
N GLU A 82 11.58 12.00 -6.89
CA GLU A 82 12.71 12.82 -7.33
C GLU A 82 13.34 13.60 -6.17
N GLU A 83 12.54 14.23 -5.30
CA GLU A 83 13.05 14.96 -4.15
C GLU A 83 13.73 14.03 -3.14
N VAL A 84 13.20 12.84 -2.88
CA VAL A 84 13.85 11.81 -2.04
C VAL A 84 15.22 11.45 -2.59
N LYS A 85 15.33 11.18 -3.90
CA LYS A 85 16.62 10.87 -4.56
C LYS A 85 17.59 12.03 -4.52
N LYS A 86 17.13 13.25 -4.75
CA LYS A 86 17.93 14.47 -4.71
C LYS A 86 18.53 14.72 -3.32
N GLN A 87 17.83 14.32 -2.27
CA GLN A 87 18.32 14.41 -0.89
C GLN A 87 19.17 13.18 -0.48
N GLY A 88 19.48 12.26 -1.40
CA GLY A 88 20.32 11.08 -1.14
C GLY A 88 19.58 9.92 -0.48
N GLY A 89 18.25 9.90 -0.54
CA GLY A 89 17.41 8.83 -0.03
C GLY A 89 17.02 7.80 -1.10
N ASP A 90 16.47 6.69 -0.65
CA ASP A 90 15.80 5.68 -1.49
C ASP A 90 14.29 5.73 -1.25
N PHE A 91 13.51 5.49 -2.31
CA PHE A 91 12.06 5.34 -2.23
C PHE A 91 11.66 3.89 -2.45
N VAL A 92 10.79 3.36 -1.59
CA VAL A 92 10.36 1.96 -1.59
C VAL A 92 8.85 1.90 -1.39
N ILE A 93 8.17 1.04 -2.14
CA ILE A 93 6.74 0.73 -1.95
C ILE A 93 6.61 -0.53 -1.09
N LEU A 94 5.72 -0.49 -0.10
CA LEU A 94 5.43 -1.59 0.82
C LEU A 94 3.92 -1.78 0.98
N SER A 95 3.32 -2.70 0.21
CA SER A 95 1.88 -2.88 0.12
C SER A 95 1.43 -4.27 0.60
N ALA A 96 0.28 -4.32 1.28
CA ALA A 96 -0.44 -5.56 1.55
C ALA A 96 -1.31 -6.03 0.37
N GLY A 97 -1.31 -5.30 -0.75
CA GLY A 97 -1.87 -5.72 -2.03
C GLY A 97 -1.08 -6.83 -2.70
N PHE A 98 -1.10 -6.90 -4.02
CA PHE A 98 -0.36 -7.92 -4.76
C PHE A 98 0.24 -7.41 -6.06
N ARG A 99 1.35 -7.99 -6.46
CA ARG A 99 2.25 -7.55 -7.54
C ARG A 99 1.56 -7.31 -8.87
N TYR A 100 0.61 -8.16 -9.24
CA TYR A 100 0.00 -8.13 -10.57
C TYR A 100 -0.59 -6.76 -10.96
N TYR A 101 -1.41 -6.14 -10.09
CA TYR A 101 -1.98 -4.82 -10.40
C TYR A 101 -1.01 -3.68 -10.10
N ILE A 102 -0.18 -3.82 -9.05
CA ILE A 102 0.79 -2.79 -8.68
C ILE A 102 1.80 -2.59 -9.81
N ASP A 103 2.40 -3.67 -10.33
CA ASP A 103 3.36 -3.59 -11.43
C ASP A 103 2.71 -3.06 -12.72
N TYR A 104 1.44 -3.44 -12.99
CA TYR A 104 0.69 -2.91 -14.12
C TYR A 104 0.57 -1.38 -14.02
N VAL A 105 0.12 -0.88 -12.89
CA VAL A 105 -0.10 0.55 -12.66
C VAL A 105 1.22 1.32 -12.71
N LEU A 106 2.23 0.89 -11.97
CA LEU A 106 3.56 1.55 -11.96
C LEU A 106 4.18 1.61 -13.35
N LYS A 107 3.98 0.59 -14.18
CA LYS A 107 4.49 0.56 -15.55
C LYS A 107 3.80 1.59 -16.45
N GLN A 108 2.49 1.83 -16.27
CA GLN A 108 1.77 2.86 -17.05
C GLN A 108 2.35 4.26 -16.81
N ASP A 109 2.78 4.53 -15.59
CA ASP A 109 3.34 5.83 -15.18
C ASP A 109 4.87 5.91 -15.25
N GLY A 110 5.54 4.88 -15.81
CA GLY A 110 6.99 4.84 -15.95
C GLY A 110 7.75 4.69 -14.63
N LEU A 111 7.09 4.16 -13.60
CA LEU A 111 7.60 3.99 -12.24
C LEU A 111 8.01 2.54 -11.92
N ASP A 112 8.12 1.69 -12.93
CA ASP A 112 8.40 0.25 -12.83
C ASP A 112 9.78 -0.11 -12.25
N LYS A 113 10.65 0.89 -12.04
CA LYS A 113 11.98 0.70 -11.42
C LYS A 113 12.00 0.90 -9.91
N ILE A 114 10.87 1.28 -9.31
CA ILE A 114 10.78 1.46 -7.86
C ILE A 114 10.77 0.08 -7.19
N PRO A 115 11.60 -0.17 -6.15
CA PRO A 115 11.50 -1.40 -5.37
C PRO A 115 10.13 -1.55 -4.72
N VAL A 116 9.49 -2.70 -4.93
CA VAL A 116 8.16 -3.02 -4.38
C VAL A 116 8.25 -4.27 -3.52
N TYR A 117 7.84 -4.14 -2.27
CA TYR A 117 7.60 -5.23 -1.34
C TYR A 117 6.08 -5.44 -1.23
N THR A 118 5.60 -6.55 -1.73
CA THR A 118 4.17 -6.87 -1.77
C THR A 118 3.96 -8.38 -1.88
N ASN A 119 2.72 -8.83 -1.78
CA ASN A 119 2.39 -10.22 -2.05
C ASN A 119 2.54 -10.54 -3.54
N GLU A 120 2.82 -11.79 -3.84
CA GLU A 120 2.64 -12.30 -5.22
C GLU A 120 1.15 -12.44 -5.51
N GLY A 121 0.81 -12.50 -6.79
CA GLY A 121 -0.55 -12.66 -7.25
C GLY A 121 -0.65 -12.68 -8.75
N SER A 122 -1.79 -13.09 -9.24
CA SER A 122 -2.02 -13.30 -10.66
C SER A 122 -3.47 -13.01 -11.05
N PHE A 123 -3.72 -13.02 -12.35
CA PHE A 123 -5.07 -13.12 -12.91
C PHE A 123 -5.17 -14.49 -13.60
N LYS A 124 -6.00 -15.38 -13.06
CA LYS A 124 -6.23 -16.73 -13.55
C LYS A 124 -7.67 -17.15 -13.34
N ASP A 125 -8.16 -18.03 -14.18
CA ASP A 125 -9.55 -18.51 -14.14
C ASP A 125 -10.56 -17.34 -14.11
N ASN A 126 -10.24 -16.26 -14.84
CA ASN A 126 -11.04 -15.04 -14.93
C ASN A 126 -11.29 -14.34 -13.58
N THR A 127 -10.35 -14.47 -12.63
CA THR A 127 -10.40 -13.75 -11.36
C THR A 127 -9.02 -13.29 -10.90
N PHE A 128 -8.98 -12.31 -10.01
CA PHE A 128 -7.76 -11.89 -9.33
C PHE A 128 -7.47 -12.83 -8.15
N VAL A 129 -6.21 -13.20 -7.98
CA VAL A 129 -5.78 -14.13 -6.93
C VAL A 129 -4.53 -13.58 -6.26
N MET A 130 -4.56 -13.47 -4.93
CA MET A 130 -3.38 -13.21 -4.13
C MET A 130 -2.72 -14.54 -3.77
N GLU A 131 -1.42 -14.61 -3.94
CA GLU A 131 -0.61 -15.83 -3.71
C GLU A 131 0.59 -15.51 -2.79
N PRO A 132 0.36 -15.24 -1.50
CA PRO A 132 1.44 -14.89 -0.59
C PRO A 132 2.49 -16.01 -0.50
N ASP A 133 3.76 -15.64 -0.62
CA ASP A 133 4.87 -16.57 -0.44
C ASP A 133 5.06 -16.91 1.04
N LYS A 134 4.60 -18.10 1.45
CA LYS A 134 4.71 -18.59 2.82
C LYS A 134 6.16 -18.85 3.27
N ASN A 135 7.10 -18.94 2.33
CA ASN A 135 8.52 -19.13 2.64
C ASN A 135 9.26 -17.78 2.75
N SER A 136 8.60 -16.67 2.44
CA SER A 136 9.19 -15.34 2.59
C SER A 136 9.51 -15.04 4.05
N PRO A 137 10.69 -14.46 4.36
CA PRO A 137 11.00 -13.99 5.71
C PRO A 137 10.02 -12.89 6.19
N TYR A 138 9.32 -12.28 5.26
CA TYR A 138 8.31 -11.25 5.52
C TYR A 138 6.88 -11.77 5.51
N TYR A 139 6.67 -13.09 5.51
CA TYR A 139 5.31 -13.65 5.50
C TYR A 139 4.50 -13.26 6.73
N SER A 140 3.22 -12.95 6.50
CA SER A 140 2.17 -12.73 7.49
C SER A 140 0.95 -13.59 7.14
N GLU A 141 0.40 -14.31 8.12
CA GLU A 141 -0.77 -15.16 7.93
C GLU A 141 -2.03 -14.33 7.56
N ILE A 142 -2.13 -13.12 8.06
CA ILE A 142 -3.31 -12.25 7.83
C ILE A 142 -3.18 -11.48 6.53
N TYR A 143 -2.07 -10.74 6.35
CA TYR A 143 -1.91 -9.80 5.24
C TYR A 143 -1.04 -10.35 4.10
N GLY A 144 -0.51 -11.58 4.24
CA GLY A 144 0.45 -12.17 3.31
C GLY A 144 1.85 -11.61 3.46
N ILE A 145 1.99 -10.29 3.63
CA ILE A 145 3.25 -9.61 3.94
C ILE A 145 3.19 -8.96 5.32
N ASP A 146 4.27 -9.07 6.07
CA ASP A 146 4.49 -8.41 7.37
C ASP A 146 5.25 -7.10 7.14
N LYS A 147 4.52 -5.99 7.11
CA LYS A 147 5.07 -4.66 6.88
C LYS A 147 6.07 -4.23 7.97
N GLU A 148 5.87 -4.67 9.23
CA GLU A 148 6.79 -4.39 10.32
C GLU A 148 8.17 -5.00 10.06
N LYS A 149 8.24 -6.26 9.66
CA LYS A 149 9.52 -6.92 9.36
C LYS A 149 10.29 -6.24 8.25
N VAL A 150 9.60 -5.79 7.18
CA VAL A 150 10.23 -5.06 6.08
C VAL A 150 10.75 -3.71 6.56
N ALA A 151 9.96 -2.95 7.34
CA ALA A 151 10.37 -1.66 7.89
C ALA A 151 11.61 -1.81 8.82
N LEU A 152 11.61 -2.82 9.69
CA LEU A 152 12.74 -3.12 10.57
C LEU A 152 14.00 -3.51 9.81
N GLU A 153 13.88 -4.20 8.68
CA GLU A 153 15.04 -4.53 7.83
C GLU A 153 15.64 -3.28 7.18
N HIS A 154 14.81 -2.33 6.75
CA HIS A 154 15.27 -1.04 6.25
C HIS A 154 15.91 -0.19 7.37
N ARG A 155 15.32 -0.19 8.57
CA ARG A 155 15.88 0.52 9.72
C ARG A 155 17.31 0.08 10.08
N LYS A 156 17.69 -1.16 9.79
CA LYS A 156 19.08 -1.64 9.98
C LYS A 156 20.07 -1.07 8.95
N LYS A 157 19.57 -0.64 7.77
CA LYS A 157 20.39 -0.25 6.62
C LYS A 157 20.50 1.26 6.42
N TYR A 158 19.54 2.02 6.96
CA TYR A 158 19.44 3.47 6.79
C TYR A 158 19.52 4.19 8.12
N LYS A 159 20.02 5.42 8.09
CA LYS A 159 20.12 6.26 9.30
C LYS A 159 18.76 6.82 9.73
N LYS A 160 17.88 7.08 8.77
CA LYS A 160 16.54 7.62 9.01
C LYS A 160 15.51 6.87 8.13
N VAL A 161 14.35 6.61 8.69
CA VAL A 161 13.23 5.96 8.00
C VAL A 161 12.02 6.87 8.03
N TYR A 162 11.51 7.20 6.87
CA TYR A 162 10.20 7.83 6.68
C TYR A 162 9.18 6.77 6.31
N PHE A 163 7.96 6.91 6.81
CA PHE A 163 6.86 6.02 6.45
C PHE A 163 5.61 6.82 6.12
N ALA A 164 4.93 6.50 5.02
CA ALA A 164 3.62 7.04 4.66
C ALA A 164 2.60 5.91 4.55
N GLY A 165 1.42 6.10 5.16
CA GLY A 165 0.34 5.11 5.14
C GLY A 165 -1.00 5.69 5.55
N ASP A 166 -2.06 4.87 5.47
CA ASP A 166 -3.45 5.29 5.73
C ASP A 166 -4.26 4.30 6.57
N SER A 167 -3.85 3.05 6.67
CA SER A 167 -4.69 1.96 7.17
C SER A 167 -4.05 1.13 8.30
N GLU A 168 -4.83 0.21 8.88
CA GLU A 168 -4.39 -0.61 10.02
C GLU A 168 -3.16 -1.49 9.73
N PRO A 169 -3.00 -2.14 8.56
CA PRO A 169 -1.80 -2.90 8.23
C PRO A 169 -0.50 -2.11 8.31
N ASP A 170 -0.57 -0.76 8.22
CA ASP A 170 0.59 0.13 8.24
C ASP A 170 1.10 0.40 9.66
N TYR A 171 0.23 0.28 10.66
CA TYR A 171 0.50 0.78 12.00
C TYR A 171 1.83 0.27 12.58
N LYS A 172 2.09 -1.04 12.49
CA LYS A 172 3.32 -1.62 13.04
C LYS A 172 4.58 -1.18 12.28
N ALA A 173 4.51 -1.00 10.97
CA ALA A 173 5.61 -0.48 10.18
C ALA A 173 5.83 1.01 10.45
N ALA A 174 4.77 1.80 10.55
CA ALA A 174 4.83 3.21 10.85
C ALA A 174 5.53 3.52 12.17
N ILE A 175 5.21 2.79 13.25
CA ILE A 175 5.87 3.00 14.56
C ILE A 175 7.35 2.62 14.59
N CYS A 176 7.86 1.93 13.56
CA CYS A 176 9.30 1.68 13.36
C CYS A 176 10.01 2.84 12.67
N ALA A 177 9.29 3.81 12.10
CA ALA A 177 9.88 4.95 11.40
C ALA A 177 10.25 6.11 12.34
N ASP A 178 11.16 6.96 11.88
CA ASP A 178 11.56 8.18 12.58
C ASP A 178 10.62 9.36 12.27
N VAL A 179 10.04 9.35 11.06
CA VAL A 179 9.03 10.31 10.61
C VAL A 179 7.87 9.56 10.00
N ILE A 180 6.67 9.84 10.48
CA ILE A 180 5.45 9.17 10.05
C ILE A 180 4.54 10.18 9.37
N PHE A 181 4.13 9.91 8.14
CA PHE A 181 3.03 10.57 7.46
C PHE A 181 1.80 9.67 7.55
N ALA A 182 0.72 10.18 8.11
CA ALA A 182 -0.49 9.38 8.31
C ALA A 182 -1.76 10.14 7.94
N LYS A 183 -2.72 9.39 7.42
CA LYS A 183 -4.11 9.82 7.22
C LYS A 183 -5.06 8.71 7.63
N ASP A 184 -6.35 8.98 7.58
CA ASP A 184 -7.45 8.02 7.78
C ASP A 184 -7.31 7.12 9.03
N GLU A 185 -7.42 5.81 8.88
CA GLU A 185 -7.39 4.86 10.01
C GLU A 185 -6.03 4.81 10.71
N LEU A 186 -4.93 4.93 9.96
CA LEU A 186 -3.59 4.98 10.56
C LEU A 186 -3.45 6.19 11.49
N ALA A 187 -3.89 7.37 11.05
CA ALA A 187 -3.85 8.59 11.87
C ALA A 187 -4.63 8.38 13.17
N ARG A 188 -5.84 7.81 13.11
CA ARG A 188 -6.66 7.50 14.29
C ARG A 188 -5.94 6.54 15.26
N LEU A 189 -5.30 5.49 14.74
CA LEU A 189 -4.56 4.52 15.57
C LEU A 189 -3.33 5.14 16.24
N LEU A 190 -2.64 6.04 15.55
CA LEU A 190 -1.51 6.78 16.11
C LEU A 190 -1.96 7.76 17.21
N ASP A 191 -3.08 8.47 17.02
CA ASP A 191 -3.69 9.32 18.05
C ASP A 191 -4.04 8.52 19.31
N GLU A 192 -4.69 7.36 19.15
CA GLU A 192 -5.05 6.47 20.26
C GLU A 192 -3.85 5.93 21.04
N SER A 193 -2.71 5.78 20.36
CA SER A 193 -1.45 5.31 20.98
C SER A 193 -0.54 6.44 21.46
N GLY A 194 -0.96 7.71 21.31
CA GLY A 194 -0.19 8.89 21.71
C GLY A 194 1.10 9.08 20.88
N ARG A 195 1.13 8.60 19.64
CA ARG A 195 2.27 8.73 18.72
C ARG A 195 2.16 10.01 17.90
N THR A 196 3.25 10.70 17.76
CA THR A 196 3.35 11.87 16.88
C THR A 196 3.49 11.45 15.43
N TYR A 197 2.81 12.15 14.54
CA TYR A 197 2.89 11.97 13.10
C TYR A 197 2.61 13.30 12.38
N ILE A 198 2.89 13.33 11.09
CA ILE A 198 2.57 14.43 10.20
C ILE A 198 1.31 14.05 9.44
N LYS A 199 0.24 14.81 9.64
CA LYS A 199 -0.98 14.61 8.88
C LYS A 199 -0.77 15.08 7.44
N TYR A 200 -1.20 14.29 6.48
CA TYR A 200 -1.17 14.63 5.06
C TYR A 200 -2.49 14.27 4.40
N SER A 201 -2.78 14.88 3.28
CA SER A 201 -3.95 14.58 2.42
C SER A 201 -3.55 14.13 1.02
N SER A 202 -2.39 14.55 0.54
CA SER A 202 -1.83 14.19 -0.77
C SER A 202 -0.30 14.14 -0.71
N PHE A 203 0.32 13.62 -1.76
CA PHE A 203 1.79 13.65 -1.89
C PHE A 203 2.36 15.06 -2.05
N GLU A 204 1.53 16.06 -2.35
CA GLU A 204 1.97 17.46 -2.33
C GLU A 204 2.36 17.91 -0.91
N ASP A 205 1.61 17.50 0.12
CA ASP A 205 1.93 17.81 1.51
C ASP A 205 3.28 17.19 1.92
N ILE A 206 3.50 15.93 1.51
CA ILE A 206 4.76 15.21 1.73
C ILE A 206 5.93 15.91 1.02
N LEU A 207 5.73 16.30 -0.24
CA LEU A 207 6.73 17.03 -1.02
C LEU A 207 7.13 18.35 -0.36
N ASN A 208 6.14 19.11 0.10
CA ASN A 208 6.37 20.38 0.79
C ASN A 208 7.15 20.19 2.09
N TYR A 209 6.83 19.15 2.86
CA TYR A 209 7.58 18.80 4.06
C TYR A 209 9.04 18.46 3.74
N LEU A 210 9.28 17.56 2.78
CA LEU A 210 10.65 17.17 2.38
C LEU A 210 11.49 18.36 1.90
N LYS A 211 10.88 19.30 1.18
CA LYS A 211 11.56 20.53 0.74
C LYS A 211 11.89 21.50 1.88
N ALA A 212 11.13 21.47 2.97
CA ALA A 212 11.33 22.33 4.13
C ALA A 212 12.39 21.80 5.12
N GLU A 213 12.66 20.49 5.14
CA GLU A 213 13.67 19.83 5.99
C GLU A 213 15.13 20.01 5.49
N LYS A 214 15.49 21.12 4.86
CA LYS A 214 16.86 21.38 4.36
C LYS A 214 17.81 21.86 5.46
#